data_cd516c273c312a165bba27b14f48d552
#
_entry.id   cd516c273c312a165bba27b14f48d552
#
_cell.length_a   1.000
_cell.length_b   1.000
_cell.length_c   1.000
_cell.angle_alpha   90.00
_cell.angle_beta   90.00
_cell.angle_gamma   90.00
#
_symmetry.space_group_name_H-M   'P 1'
#
loop_
_entity.id
_entity.type
_entity.pdbx_description
1 polymer ?
#
loop_
_entity_poly.entity_id
_entity_poly.type
_entity_poly.pdbx_seq_one_letter_code
_entity_poly.pdbx_strand_id
1 'polypeptide(L)'
;MVSTITEQENGMSLRITGYHELRERIVDTVKEVKPNPEYWLDTGCGEGGSIRLSMDTFNDTHFILADPSKENLKGAKKSLPAKEDDRFVCLPTHKLALEDSSLDIITAILSHHYYRDIDSKREAIVNCYRMLKDGGVYLMVEHTIYDDQDIKDKEWREYMAGSGLDESSIDQMFARRNTFYFPFKEEVHIELLKSIGFSKIEVFWRSCSDVGIYAMK
;
A
#
# COMPACT_ATOMS: atom_id res chain seq x y z
N MET A 1 -0.78 24.83 6.33
CA MET A 1 0.39 24.44 7.15
C MET A 1 1.17 23.41 6.37
N VAL A 2 2.47 23.58 6.15
CA VAL A 2 3.29 22.57 5.45
C VAL A 2 3.41 21.39 6.42
N SER A 3 2.81 20.24 6.05
CA SER A 3 2.90 18.99 6.82
C SER A 3 4.37 18.58 6.94
N THR A 4 4.84 18.36 8.15
CA THR A 4 6.22 17.89 8.39
C THR A 4 6.36 16.49 7.83
N ILE A 5 7.28 16.29 6.89
CA ILE A 5 7.63 14.98 6.34
C ILE A 5 8.15 14.11 7.49
N THR A 6 7.63 12.89 7.63
CA THR A 6 8.09 11.96 8.67
C THR A 6 9.41 11.30 8.31
N GLU A 7 10.13 10.76 9.31
CA GLU A 7 11.32 9.94 9.05
C GLU A 7 11.01 8.72 8.18
N GLN A 8 9.83 8.13 8.35
CA GLN A 8 9.36 7.02 7.52
C GLN A 8 9.14 7.46 6.06
N GLU A 9 8.48 8.60 5.81
CA GLU A 9 8.31 9.14 4.46
C GLU A 9 9.65 9.40 3.77
N ASN A 10 10.62 10.00 4.49
CA ASN A 10 11.97 10.15 3.99
C ASN A 10 12.61 8.80 3.68
N GLY A 11 12.52 7.82 4.58
CA GLY A 11 13.04 6.49 4.37
C GLY A 11 12.42 5.77 3.19
N MET A 12 11.12 5.96 2.92
CA MET A 12 10.42 5.39 1.77
C MET A 12 10.87 6.06 0.46
N SER A 13 10.99 7.38 0.42
CA SER A 13 11.44 8.10 -0.78
C SER A 13 12.87 7.77 -1.20
N LEU A 14 13.73 7.33 -0.27
CA LEU A 14 15.09 6.86 -0.58
C LEU A 14 15.11 5.45 -1.20
N ARG A 15 14.07 4.64 -0.97
CA ARG A 15 14.01 3.21 -1.34
C ARG A 15 13.06 2.92 -2.48
N ILE A 16 11.96 3.64 -2.57
CA ILE A 16 10.91 3.42 -3.56
C ILE A 16 11.04 4.42 -4.70
N THR A 17 11.41 3.91 -5.86
CA THR A 17 11.55 4.75 -7.06
C THR A 17 10.22 5.40 -7.41
N GLY A 18 10.20 6.75 -7.46
CA GLY A 18 8.97 7.47 -7.77
C GLY A 18 7.95 7.54 -6.62
N TYR A 19 8.37 7.43 -5.35
CA TYR A 19 7.45 7.41 -4.20
C TYR A 19 6.50 8.62 -4.14
N HIS A 20 6.95 9.81 -4.51
CA HIS A 20 6.09 11.00 -4.55
C HIS A 20 5.04 10.87 -5.66
N GLU A 21 5.46 10.46 -6.87
CA GLU A 21 4.56 10.18 -7.98
C GLU A 21 3.53 9.09 -7.62
N LEU A 22 3.96 8.01 -6.96
CA LEU A 22 3.05 6.96 -6.48
C LEU A 22 1.90 7.53 -5.65
N ARG A 23 2.19 8.42 -4.70
CA ARG A 23 1.16 9.03 -3.85
C ARG A 23 0.17 9.88 -4.64
N GLU A 24 0.66 10.64 -5.62
CA GLU A 24 -0.17 11.41 -6.56
C GLU A 24 -1.02 10.48 -7.41
N ARG A 25 -0.44 9.40 -7.96
CA ARG A 25 -1.16 8.41 -8.76
C ARG A 25 -2.26 7.68 -7.98
N ILE A 26 -2.05 7.39 -6.69
CA ILE A 26 -3.11 6.84 -5.82
C ILE A 26 -4.29 7.82 -5.76
N VAL A 27 -4.02 9.09 -5.48
CA VAL A 27 -5.05 10.13 -5.39
C VAL A 27 -5.78 10.31 -6.72
N ASP A 28 -5.06 10.38 -7.84
CA ASP A 28 -5.64 10.56 -9.17
C ASP A 28 -6.50 9.35 -9.57
N THR A 29 -6.01 8.14 -9.31
CA THR A 29 -6.78 6.91 -9.57
C THR A 29 -8.08 6.91 -8.77
N VAL A 30 -8.03 7.26 -7.48
CA VAL A 30 -9.24 7.31 -6.66
C VAL A 30 -10.21 8.38 -7.16
N LYS A 31 -9.73 9.58 -7.53
CA LYS A 31 -10.57 10.63 -8.12
C LYS A 31 -11.31 10.16 -9.38
N GLU A 32 -10.66 9.32 -10.19
CA GLU A 32 -11.25 8.78 -11.41
C GLU A 32 -12.29 7.68 -11.13
N VAL A 33 -11.95 6.71 -10.26
CA VAL A 33 -12.76 5.50 -10.10
C VAL A 33 -13.77 5.57 -8.95
N LYS A 34 -13.51 6.39 -7.92
CA LYS A 34 -14.38 6.56 -6.73
C LYS A 34 -14.20 7.96 -6.12
N PRO A 35 -14.69 9.03 -6.78
CA PRO A 35 -14.34 10.42 -6.44
C PRO A 35 -14.84 10.89 -5.07
N ASN A 36 -15.88 10.27 -4.51
CA ASN A 36 -16.49 10.66 -3.23
C ASN A 36 -16.61 9.45 -2.30
N PRO A 37 -15.49 8.88 -1.82
CA PRO A 37 -15.56 7.76 -0.89
C PRO A 37 -16.01 8.25 0.50
N GLU A 38 -16.95 7.54 1.12
CA GLU A 38 -17.39 7.83 2.49
C GLU A 38 -16.45 7.18 3.51
N TYR A 39 -16.10 5.90 3.29
CA TYR A 39 -15.23 5.12 4.18
C TYR A 39 -14.03 4.55 3.44
N TRP A 40 -12.83 4.83 3.95
CA TRP A 40 -11.56 4.38 3.38
C TRP A 40 -10.70 3.68 4.44
N LEU A 41 -10.42 2.42 4.24
CA LEU A 41 -9.46 1.66 5.06
C LEU A 41 -8.07 1.70 4.41
N ASP A 42 -7.04 2.11 5.15
CA ASP A 42 -5.64 1.86 4.79
C ASP A 42 -5.08 0.76 5.70
N THR A 43 -4.79 -0.39 5.13
CA THR A 43 -4.34 -1.56 5.88
C THR A 43 -2.84 -1.82 5.71
N GLY A 44 -2.14 -2.00 6.84
CA GLY A 44 -0.68 -1.92 6.91
C GLY A 44 -0.20 -0.48 6.73
N CYS A 45 -0.91 0.47 7.34
CA CYS A 45 -0.70 1.91 7.13
C CYS A 45 0.68 2.42 7.60
N GLY A 46 1.41 1.65 8.40
CA GLY A 46 2.65 2.11 9.01
C GLY A 46 2.43 3.39 9.82
N GLU A 47 3.32 4.35 9.65
CA GLU A 47 3.18 5.71 10.22
C GLU A 47 2.33 6.66 9.36
N GLY A 48 1.68 6.14 8.31
CA GLY A 48 0.74 6.88 7.48
C GLY A 48 1.35 7.69 6.33
N GLY A 49 2.62 7.49 6.02
CA GLY A 49 3.30 8.28 4.98
C GLY A 49 2.63 8.16 3.61
N SER A 50 2.20 6.97 3.22
CA SER A 50 1.57 6.74 1.91
C SER A 50 0.16 7.32 1.80
N ILE A 51 -0.63 7.28 2.89
CA ILE A 51 -2.03 7.72 2.88
C ILE A 51 -2.24 9.21 3.13
N ARG A 52 -1.23 9.91 3.68
CA ARG A 52 -1.35 11.33 4.06
C ARG A 52 -1.93 12.21 2.97
N LEU A 53 -1.42 12.11 1.73
CA LEU A 53 -1.88 12.94 0.61
C LEU A 53 -3.36 12.67 0.29
N SER A 54 -3.81 11.42 0.43
CA SER A 54 -5.22 11.06 0.27
C SER A 54 -6.08 11.67 1.37
N MET A 55 -5.63 11.65 2.62
CA MET A 55 -6.35 12.27 3.73
C MET A 55 -6.45 13.81 3.58
N ASP A 56 -5.39 14.44 3.09
CA ASP A 56 -5.38 15.88 2.78
C ASP A 56 -6.31 16.24 1.59
N THR A 57 -6.55 15.28 0.68
CA THR A 57 -7.34 15.51 -0.55
C THR A 57 -8.82 15.20 -0.36
N PHE A 58 -9.14 14.11 0.35
CA PHE A 58 -10.51 13.61 0.53
C PHE A 58 -11.02 13.98 1.94
N ASN A 59 -11.25 15.28 2.13
CA ASN A 59 -11.57 15.84 3.45
C ASN A 59 -12.90 15.38 4.05
N ASP A 60 -13.86 14.89 3.25
CA ASP A 60 -15.15 14.41 3.73
C ASP A 60 -15.16 12.89 3.99
N THR A 61 -14.05 12.20 3.72
CA THR A 61 -13.90 10.76 3.91
C THR A 61 -13.56 10.43 5.36
N HIS A 62 -14.15 9.36 5.91
CA HIS A 62 -13.79 8.76 7.19
C HIS A 62 -12.69 7.70 6.97
N PHE A 63 -11.53 7.91 7.59
CA PHE A 63 -10.40 7.00 7.44
C PHE A 63 -10.34 5.99 8.58
N ILE A 64 -10.02 4.75 8.23
CA ILE A 64 -9.68 3.67 9.14
C ILE A 64 -8.23 3.27 8.86
N LEU A 65 -7.35 3.46 9.82
CA LEU A 65 -5.92 3.17 9.71
C LEU A 65 -5.64 1.88 10.49
N ALA A 66 -5.23 0.81 9.81
CA ALA A 66 -4.93 -0.46 10.43
C ALA A 66 -3.47 -0.86 10.25
N ASP A 67 -2.81 -1.27 11.33
CA ASP A 67 -1.44 -1.81 11.32
C ASP A 67 -1.25 -2.77 12.50
N PRO A 68 -0.55 -3.91 12.37
CA PRO A 68 -0.28 -4.81 13.49
C PRO A 68 0.67 -4.25 14.54
N SER A 69 1.45 -3.21 14.20
CA SER A 69 2.40 -2.54 15.10
C SER A 69 1.72 -1.39 15.85
N LYS A 70 1.69 -1.48 17.19
CA LYS A 70 1.26 -0.38 18.04
C LYS A 70 2.13 0.87 17.89
N GLU A 71 3.43 0.69 17.63
CA GLU A 71 4.37 1.79 17.46
C GLU A 71 4.09 2.55 16.16
N ASN A 72 3.86 1.83 15.05
CA ASN A 72 3.44 2.44 13.79
C ASN A 72 2.17 3.28 13.97
N LEU A 73 1.14 2.72 14.61
CA LEU A 73 -0.11 3.44 14.85
C LEU A 73 0.07 4.67 15.75
N LYS A 74 0.99 4.61 16.70
CA LYS A 74 1.33 5.78 17.53
C LYS A 74 2.00 6.87 16.69
N GLY A 75 2.89 6.48 15.77
CA GLY A 75 3.47 7.37 14.77
C GLY A 75 2.41 7.98 13.86
N ALA A 76 1.52 7.15 13.31
CA ALA A 76 0.42 7.59 12.45
C ALA A 76 -0.50 8.61 13.15
N LYS A 77 -0.92 8.34 14.38
CA LYS A 77 -1.75 9.28 15.19
C LYS A 77 -1.08 10.63 15.41
N LYS A 78 0.24 10.66 15.49
CA LYS A 78 1.01 11.89 15.72
C LYS A 78 1.21 12.67 14.42
N SER A 79 1.36 11.98 13.30
CA SER A 79 1.81 12.55 12.02
C SER A 79 0.68 12.89 11.06
N LEU A 80 -0.44 12.16 11.09
CA LEU A 80 -1.54 12.33 10.15
C LEU A 80 -2.51 13.44 10.57
N PRO A 81 -3.22 14.08 9.60
CA PRO A 81 -4.28 15.05 9.85
C PRO A 81 -5.58 14.34 10.24
N ALA A 82 -5.50 13.40 11.20
CA ALA A 82 -6.64 12.58 11.61
C ALA A 82 -7.74 13.44 12.27
N LYS A 83 -9.00 13.12 11.95
CA LYS A 83 -10.20 13.70 12.51
C LYS A 83 -10.67 12.91 13.73
N GLU A 84 -11.63 13.44 14.48
CA GLU A 84 -12.20 12.78 15.66
C GLU A 84 -12.84 11.42 15.33
N ASP A 85 -13.46 11.32 14.14
CA ASP A 85 -14.14 10.11 13.67
C ASP A 85 -13.21 9.09 12.99
N ASP A 86 -11.93 9.44 12.74
CA ASP A 86 -10.98 8.51 12.17
C ASP A 86 -10.59 7.42 13.18
N ARG A 87 -10.49 6.19 12.69
CA ARG A 87 -10.27 5.01 13.53
C ARG A 87 -8.89 4.45 13.34
N PHE A 88 -8.26 3.98 14.43
CA PHE A 88 -6.97 3.31 14.42
C PHE A 88 -7.12 1.90 14.99
N VAL A 89 -6.81 0.88 14.19
CA VAL A 89 -7.04 -0.54 14.51
C VAL A 89 -5.72 -1.29 14.55
N CYS A 90 -5.35 -1.84 15.72
CA CYS A 90 -4.09 -2.58 15.88
C CYS A 90 -4.29 -4.08 15.55
N LEU A 91 -4.46 -4.39 14.27
CA LEU A 91 -4.63 -5.75 13.76
C LEU A 91 -4.04 -5.87 12.34
N PRO A 92 -3.56 -7.06 11.96
CA PRO A 92 -3.21 -7.35 10.56
C PRO A 92 -4.48 -7.53 9.71
N THR A 93 -4.36 -7.33 8.40
CA THR A 93 -5.46 -7.31 7.44
C THR A 93 -6.39 -8.52 7.55
N HIS A 94 -5.86 -9.74 7.63
CA HIS A 94 -6.65 -10.98 7.70
C HIS A 94 -7.46 -11.14 9.00
N LYS A 95 -7.20 -10.30 10.03
CA LYS A 95 -7.93 -10.31 11.33
C LYS A 95 -8.84 -9.10 11.52
N LEU A 96 -8.95 -8.22 10.54
CA LEU A 96 -9.86 -7.09 10.63
C LEU A 96 -11.31 -7.58 10.62
N ALA A 97 -12.07 -7.16 11.64
CA ALA A 97 -13.48 -7.55 11.85
C ALA A 97 -14.40 -6.33 11.62
N LEU A 98 -14.19 -5.59 10.54
CA LEU A 98 -15.13 -4.56 10.09
C LEU A 98 -16.32 -5.23 9.39
N GLU A 99 -17.45 -4.52 9.34
CA GLU A 99 -18.69 -5.01 8.72
C GLU A 99 -18.52 -5.35 7.25
N ASP A 100 -19.26 -6.32 6.76
CA ASP A 100 -19.32 -6.70 5.36
C ASP A 100 -19.88 -5.53 4.54
N SER A 101 -19.36 -5.32 3.34
CA SER A 101 -19.85 -4.31 2.41
C SER A 101 -20.02 -2.90 3.02
N SER A 102 -19.06 -2.50 3.87
CA SER A 102 -19.09 -1.23 4.59
C SER A 102 -18.13 -0.17 4.06
N LEU A 103 -17.13 -0.58 3.27
CA LEU A 103 -16.04 0.30 2.82
C LEU A 103 -16.15 0.63 1.33
N ASP A 104 -15.89 1.89 0.99
CA ASP A 104 -15.81 2.34 -0.41
C ASP A 104 -14.43 2.06 -1.00
N ILE A 105 -13.37 2.25 -0.21
CA ILE A 105 -11.99 2.04 -0.64
C ILE A 105 -11.22 1.26 0.43
N ILE A 106 -10.36 0.38 -0.03
CA ILE A 106 -9.30 -0.24 0.77
C ILE A 106 -7.98 -0.07 0.05
N THR A 107 -6.99 0.51 0.73
CA THR A 107 -5.60 0.56 0.27
C THR A 107 -4.72 -0.41 1.07
N ALA A 108 -3.77 -1.04 0.38
CA ALA A 108 -2.71 -1.87 0.95
C ALA A 108 -1.39 -1.49 0.26
N ILE A 109 -0.76 -0.43 0.75
CA ILE A 109 0.40 0.19 0.10
C ILE A 109 1.67 -0.34 0.74
N LEU A 110 2.44 -1.14 -0.01
CA LEU A 110 3.72 -1.75 0.43
C LEU A 110 3.56 -2.50 1.76
N SER A 111 2.45 -3.23 1.91
CA SER A 111 2.09 -3.92 3.14
C SER A 111 1.82 -5.41 2.98
N HIS A 112 1.20 -5.85 1.88
CA HIS A 112 0.87 -7.25 1.69
C HIS A 112 2.04 -8.11 1.17
N HIS A 113 3.17 -7.51 0.78
CA HIS A 113 4.38 -8.26 0.47
C HIS A 113 5.03 -8.93 1.70
N TYR A 114 4.56 -8.63 2.90
CA TYR A 114 4.97 -9.33 4.13
C TYR A 114 4.28 -10.68 4.32
N TYR A 115 3.19 -10.98 3.61
CA TYR A 115 2.62 -12.31 3.58
C TYR A 115 3.53 -13.25 2.80
N ARG A 116 4.01 -14.31 3.49
CA ARG A 116 5.08 -15.18 3.01
C ARG A 116 4.71 -15.99 1.77
N ASP A 117 3.47 -16.38 1.66
CA ASP A 117 2.95 -17.25 0.61
C ASP A 117 1.63 -16.70 0.06
N ILE A 118 1.23 -17.27 -1.08
CA ILE A 118 0.06 -16.82 -1.82
C ILE A 118 -1.24 -17.09 -1.04
N ASP A 119 -1.30 -18.13 -0.21
CA ASP A 119 -2.50 -18.47 0.53
C ASP A 119 -2.74 -17.48 1.68
N SER A 120 -1.70 -17.16 2.45
CA SER A 120 -1.76 -16.11 3.49
C SER A 120 -2.13 -14.74 2.90
N LYS A 121 -1.57 -14.40 1.73
CA LYS A 121 -1.92 -13.17 1.00
C LYS A 121 -3.38 -13.22 0.55
N ARG A 122 -3.85 -14.36 0.03
CA ARG A 122 -5.25 -14.58 -0.36
C ARG A 122 -6.21 -14.33 0.81
N GLU A 123 -5.94 -14.87 1.99
CA GLU A 123 -6.78 -14.64 3.17
C GLU A 123 -6.96 -13.16 3.47
N ALA A 124 -5.88 -12.39 3.43
CA ALA A 124 -5.92 -10.95 3.65
C ALA A 124 -6.76 -10.22 2.59
N ILE A 125 -6.58 -10.56 1.30
CA ILE A 125 -7.30 -9.91 0.20
C ILE A 125 -8.77 -10.35 0.17
N VAL A 126 -9.09 -11.60 0.49
CA VAL A 126 -10.49 -12.08 0.65
C VAL A 126 -11.19 -11.30 1.76
N ASN A 127 -10.50 -11.03 2.87
CA ASN A 127 -11.06 -10.19 3.92
C ASN A 127 -11.30 -8.75 3.44
N CYS A 128 -10.41 -8.19 2.63
CA CYS A 128 -10.63 -6.89 1.99
C CYS A 128 -11.86 -6.94 1.07
N TYR A 129 -11.97 -7.96 0.23
CA TYR A 129 -13.12 -8.13 -0.68
C TYR A 129 -14.45 -8.21 0.08
N ARG A 130 -14.51 -8.93 1.21
CA ARG A 130 -15.68 -9.01 2.07
C ARG A 130 -16.12 -7.64 2.58
N MET A 131 -15.16 -6.85 3.07
CA MET A 131 -15.43 -5.53 3.67
C MET A 131 -15.80 -4.45 2.65
N LEU A 132 -15.43 -4.59 1.36
CA LEU A 132 -15.78 -3.64 0.31
C LEU A 132 -17.27 -3.71 -0.03
N LYS A 133 -17.89 -2.55 -0.26
CA LYS A 133 -19.21 -2.38 -0.88
C LYS A 133 -19.15 -2.89 -2.33
N ASP A 134 -20.30 -3.24 -2.91
CA ASP A 134 -20.39 -3.45 -4.35
C ASP A 134 -20.00 -2.15 -5.09
N GLY A 135 -19.11 -2.26 -6.10
CA GLY A 135 -18.46 -1.12 -6.74
C GLY A 135 -17.41 -0.43 -5.86
N GLY A 136 -17.02 -1.02 -4.74
CA GLY A 136 -15.89 -0.58 -3.93
C GLY A 136 -14.55 -0.91 -4.59
N VAL A 137 -13.51 -0.19 -4.23
CA VAL A 137 -12.19 -0.24 -4.88
C VAL A 137 -11.12 -0.74 -3.92
N TYR A 138 -10.37 -1.73 -4.34
CA TYR A 138 -9.15 -2.18 -3.70
C TYR A 138 -7.93 -1.68 -4.48
N LEU A 139 -7.05 -0.92 -3.83
CA LEU A 139 -5.76 -0.52 -4.38
C LEU A 139 -4.63 -1.19 -3.61
N MET A 140 -3.72 -1.83 -4.31
CA MET A 140 -2.50 -2.39 -3.73
C MET A 140 -1.26 -1.85 -4.42
N VAL A 141 -0.18 -1.68 -3.66
CA VAL A 141 1.16 -1.49 -4.18
C VAL A 141 2.06 -2.53 -3.54
N GLU A 142 2.76 -3.27 -4.37
CA GLU A 142 3.54 -4.42 -3.94
C GLU A 142 4.93 -4.40 -4.54
N HIS A 143 5.91 -4.88 -3.79
CA HIS A 143 7.16 -5.30 -4.40
C HIS A 143 6.88 -6.41 -5.42
N THR A 144 7.44 -6.30 -6.60
CA THR A 144 7.28 -7.28 -7.69
C THR A 144 8.63 -7.79 -8.19
N ILE A 145 8.59 -8.90 -8.90
CA ILE A 145 9.74 -9.48 -9.61
C ILE A 145 9.45 -9.53 -11.10
N TYR A 146 10.49 -9.35 -11.89
CA TYR A 146 10.44 -9.25 -13.34
C TYR A 146 11.24 -10.39 -13.98
N ASP A 147 11.00 -10.67 -15.26
CA ASP A 147 11.77 -11.66 -16.00
C ASP A 147 13.24 -11.21 -16.21
N ASP A 148 13.46 -9.91 -16.29
CA ASP A 148 14.77 -9.25 -16.39
C ASP A 148 15.27 -8.75 -15.02
N GLN A 149 15.10 -9.54 -13.96
CA GLN A 149 15.32 -9.14 -12.57
C GLN A 149 16.70 -8.52 -12.32
N ASP A 150 17.75 -9.04 -12.96
CA ASP A 150 19.11 -8.51 -12.78
C ASP A 150 19.23 -7.05 -13.26
N ILE A 151 18.52 -6.69 -14.34
CA ILE A 151 18.48 -5.33 -14.85
C ILE A 151 17.70 -4.44 -13.87
N LYS A 152 16.54 -4.91 -13.41
CA LYS A 152 15.70 -4.20 -12.45
C LYS A 152 16.40 -4.00 -11.10
N ASP A 153 17.13 -4.99 -10.63
CA ASP A 153 17.92 -4.88 -9.41
C ASP A 153 19.04 -3.84 -9.54
N LYS A 154 19.69 -3.77 -10.70
CA LYS A 154 20.69 -2.75 -10.98
C LYS A 154 20.09 -1.35 -11.01
N GLU A 155 18.97 -1.16 -11.71
CA GLU A 155 18.23 0.12 -11.73
C GLU A 155 17.85 0.55 -10.32
N TRP A 156 17.36 -0.36 -9.51
CA TRP A 156 16.95 -0.08 -8.14
C TRP A 156 18.13 0.27 -7.23
N ARG A 157 19.25 -0.45 -7.35
CA ARG A 157 20.51 -0.11 -6.64
C ARG A 157 21.00 1.29 -7.01
N GLU A 158 21.04 1.62 -8.30
CA GLU A 158 21.46 2.94 -8.79
C GLU A 158 20.56 4.05 -8.25
N TYR A 159 19.25 3.82 -8.22
CA TYR A 159 18.30 4.77 -7.62
C TYR A 159 18.58 5.00 -6.13
N MET A 160 18.70 3.93 -5.33
CA MET A 160 18.93 4.03 -3.89
C MET A 160 20.26 4.71 -3.56
N ALA A 161 21.32 4.38 -4.30
CA ALA A 161 22.63 5.03 -4.14
C ALA A 161 22.57 6.52 -4.52
N GLY A 162 21.91 6.85 -5.64
CA GLY A 162 21.67 8.23 -6.07
C GLY A 162 20.81 9.04 -5.08
N SER A 163 19.94 8.37 -4.33
CA SER A 163 19.12 8.96 -3.27
C SER A 163 19.87 9.15 -1.94
N GLY A 164 21.11 8.67 -1.84
CA GLY A 164 21.98 8.88 -0.68
C GLY A 164 22.03 7.71 0.31
N LEU A 165 21.50 6.54 -0.03
CA LEU A 165 21.69 5.33 0.76
C LEU A 165 23.12 4.78 0.58
N ASP A 166 23.75 4.36 1.69
CA ASP A 166 25.02 3.65 1.63
C ASP A 166 24.86 2.21 1.13
N GLU A 167 25.96 1.64 0.61
CA GLU A 167 25.96 0.31 0.01
C GLU A 167 25.52 -0.79 0.99
N SER A 168 25.88 -0.69 2.27
CA SER A 168 25.47 -1.64 3.30
C SER A 168 23.95 -1.62 3.52
N SER A 169 23.33 -0.44 3.51
CA SER A 169 21.87 -0.29 3.61
C SER A 169 21.17 -0.85 2.39
N ILE A 170 21.74 -0.65 1.19
CA ILE A 170 21.22 -1.22 -0.06
C ILE A 170 21.32 -2.76 -0.02
N ASP A 171 22.45 -3.32 0.35
CA ASP A 171 22.64 -4.77 0.45
C ASP A 171 21.65 -5.41 1.45
N GLN A 172 21.40 -4.74 2.57
CA GLN A 172 20.39 -5.19 3.54
C GLN A 172 18.97 -5.23 2.94
N MET A 173 18.62 -4.28 2.07
CA MET A 173 17.32 -4.31 1.36
C MET A 173 17.20 -5.57 0.49
N PHE A 174 18.22 -5.88 -0.30
CA PHE A 174 18.22 -7.07 -1.14
C PHE A 174 18.25 -8.37 -0.33
N ALA A 175 19.03 -8.44 0.75
CA ALA A 175 19.09 -9.59 1.64
C ALA A 175 17.74 -9.91 2.32
N ARG A 176 16.84 -8.93 2.43
CA ARG A 176 15.49 -9.11 3.00
C ARG A 176 14.50 -9.76 2.01
N ARG A 177 14.79 -9.77 0.72
CA ARG A 177 13.95 -10.43 -0.30
C ARG A 177 13.85 -11.93 0.00
N ASN A 178 12.64 -12.48 -0.03
CA ASN A 178 12.31 -13.88 0.28
C ASN A 178 12.64 -14.33 1.72
N THR A 179 13.06 -13.39 2.59
CA THR A 179 13.28 -13.65 4.02
C THR A 179 12.38 -12.83 4.92
N PHE A 180 12.14 -11.58 4.53
CA PHE A 180 11.30 -10.64 5.28
C PHE A 180 10.14 -10.10 4.43
N TYR A 181 10.35 -9.84 3.15
CA TYR A 181 9.31 -9.54 2.19
C TYR A 181 9.35 -10.53 1.00
N PHE A 182 8.20 -10.83 0.43
CA PHE A 182 7.97 -11.93 -0.51
C PHE A 182 7.28 -11.38 -1.76
N PRO A 183 8.06 -10.90 -2.75
CA PRO A 183 7.51 -10.34 -3.97
C PRO A 183 7.01 -11.47 -4.89
N PHE A 184 5.92 -11.19 -5.60
CA PHE A 184 5.40 -12.03 -6.68
C PHE A 184 5.42 -11.26 -7.98
N LYS A 185 5.35 -11.96 -9.12
CA LYS A 185 5.16 -11.31 -10.43
C LYS A 185 3.81 -10.60 -10.51
N GLU A 186 3.74 -9.57 -11.33
CA GLU A 186 2.51 -8.79 -11.58
C GLU A 186 1.32 -9.70 -11.96
N GLU A 187 1.57 -10.66 -12.86
CA GLU A 187 0.56 -11.61 -13.33
C GLU A 187 -0.04 -12.43 -12.18
N VAL A 188 0.79 -12.83 -11.21
CA VAL A 188 0.34 -13.58 -10.02
C VAL A 188 -0.62 -12.74 -9.18
N HIS A 189 -0.35 -11.44 -9.01
CA HIS A 189 -1.27 -10.53 -8.32
C HIS A 189 -2.60 -10.39 -9.07
N ILE A 190 -2.54 -10.22 -10.39
CA ILE A 190 -3.74 -10.08 -11.24
C ILE A 190 -4.59 -11.36 -11.19
N GLU A 191 -3.96 -12.53 -11.31
CA GLU A 191 -4.65 -13.82 -11.24
C GLU A 191 -5.28 -14.07 -9.86
N LEU A 192 -4.58 -13.69 -8.79
CA LEU A 192 -5.09 -13.76 -7.42
C LEU A 192 -6.35 -12.91 -7.27
N LEU A 193 -6.32 -11.65 -7.69
CA LEU A 193 -7.47 -10.75 -7.63
C LEU A 193 -8.66 -11.28 -8.42
N LYS A 194 -8.45 -11.75 -9.66
CA LYS A 194 -9.50 -12.40 -10.48
C LYS A 194 -10.10 -13.59 -9.78
N SER A 195 -9.29 -14.45 -9.19
CA SER A 195 -9.73 -15.68 -8.52
C SER A 195 -10.55 -15.44 -7.25
N ILE A 196 -10.44 -14.26 -6.64
CA ILE A 196 -11.22 -13.82 -5.48
C ILE A 196 -12.58 -13.27 -5.92
N GLY A 197 -12.68 -12.74 -7.15
CA GLY A 197 -13.92 -12.19 -7.71
C GLY A 197 -13.87 -10.71 -8.05
N PHE A 198 -12.70 -10.09 -7.95
CA PHE A 198 -12.53 -8.71 -8.40
C PHE A 198 -12.71 -8.60 -9.91
N SER A 199 -13.29 -7.49 -10.33
CA SER A 199 -13.47 -7.05 -11.72
C SER A 199 -12.61 -5.82 -12.01
N LYS A 200 -12.55 -5.39 -13.27
CA LYS A 200 -11.86 -4.17 -13.70
C LYS A 200 -10.48 -4.01 -13.03
N ILE A 201 -9.60 -5.01 -13.22
CA ILE A 201 -8.26 -5.02 -12.64
C ILE A 201 -7.32 -4.29 -13.58
N GLU A 202 -6.71 -3.20 -13.10
CA GLU A 202 -5.83 -2.35 -13.91
C GLU A 202 -4.57 -1.97 -13.13
N VAL A 203 -3.47 -1.90 -13.86
CA VAL A 203 -2.19 -1.40 -13.31
C VAL A 203 -2.14 0.10 -13.51
N PHE A 204 -2.08 0.86 -12.41
CA PHE A 204 -2.07 2.33 -12.46
C PHE A 204 -0.67 2.92 -12.30
N TRP A 205 0.30 2.12 -11.83
CA TRP A 205 1.66 2.59 -11.63
C TRP A 205 2.67 1.43 -11.65
N ARG A 206 3.91 1.68 -12.10
CA ARG A 206 5.05 0.76 -12.03
C ARG A 206 6.34 1.51 -11.75
N SER A 207 7.26 0.84 -11.02
CA SER A 207 8.65 1.23 -10.88
C SER A 207 9.59 0.07 -11.21
N CYS A 208 10.89 0.23 -10.96
CA CYS A 208 11.85 -0.86 -11.14
C CYS A 208 11.67 -2.02 -10.12
N SER A 209 10.98 -1.78 -9.01
CA SER A 209 10.82 -2.74 -7.91
C SER A 209 9.37 -2.98 -7.49
N ASP A 210 8.42 -2.19 -8.00
CA ASP A 210 7.06 -2.15 -7.48
C ASP A 210 6.01 -2.04 -8.57
N VAL A 211 4.81 -2.55 -8.25
CA VAL A 211 3.63 -2.43 -9.09
C VAL A 211 2.44 -1.93 -8.27
N GLY A 212 1.70 -0.97 -8.81
CA GLY A 212 0.43 -0.48 -8.28
C GLY A 212 -0.74 -1.01 -9.11
N ILE A 213 -1.67 -1.71 -8.47
CA ILE A 213 -2.84 -2.31 -9.10
C ILE A 213 -4.08 -1.85 -8.34
N TYR A 214 -5.14 -1.47 -9.08
CA TYR A 214 -6.46 -1.36 -8.49
C TYR A 214 -7.42 -2.41 -9.08
N ALA A 215 -8.44 -2.76 -8.30
CA ALA A 215 -9.47 -3.69 -8.70
C ALA A 215 -10.81 -3.31 -8.07
N MET A 216 -11.92 -3.57 -8.73
CA MET A 216 -13.27 -3.28 -8.26
C MET A 216 -14.00 -4.55 -7.85
N LYS A 217 -14.75 -4.48 -6.74
CA LYS A 217 -15.69 -5.51 -6.35
C LYS A 217 -16.98 -5.44 -7.15
#